data_f4480e639b1c2f92f9ddd43eecc78558
#
_entry.id   f4480e639b1c2f92f9ddd43eecc78558
#
_cell.length_a   1.000
_cell.length_b   1.000
_cell.length_c   1.000
_cell.angle_alpha   90.00
_cell.angle_beta   90.00
_cell.angle_gamma   90.00
#
_symmetry.space_group_name_H-M   'P 1'
#
loop_
_entity.id
_entity.type
_entity.pdbx_description
1 polymer ?
#
loop_
_entity_poly.entity_id
_entity_poly.type
_entity_poly.pdbx_seq_one_letter_code
_entity_poly.pdbx_strand_id
1 'polypeptide(L)'
;MTEVEKAIRKYITDVDKNWNYITAPELMKIGTDKFFLLDIRRKRDYNKGHIKGSKNMYWKDIMKGENLTKLPRNKTILLICYVGHTASQVLVILRLLGFNVKVLKFGLGISPVVGVPVAGWTNYGFPIEKN
;
A
#
# COMPACT_ATOMS: atom_id res chain seq x y z
N MET A 1 17.00 -21.28 14.65
CA MET A 1 16.46 -20.02 14.10
C MET A 1 14.96 -19.97 14.36
N THR A 2 14.48 -18.87 14.95
CA THR A 2 13.04 -18.69 15.23
C THR A 2 12.25 -18.53 13.93
N GLU A 3 10.93 -18.68 14.02
CA GLU A 3 10.06 -18.44 12.87
C GLU A 3 10.11 -16.98 12.41
N VAL A 4 10.27 -16.04 13.36
CA VAL A 4 10.43 -14.62 13.05
C VAL A 4 11.72 -14.37 12.27
N GLU A 5 12.83 -14.97 12.72
CA GLU A 5 14.12 -14.85 12.02
C GLU A 5 14.04 -15.40 10.60
N LYS A 6 13.37 -16.53 10.40
CA LYS A 6 13.17 -17.12 9.08
C LYS A 6 12.36 -16.17 8.18
N ALA A 7 11.29 -15.59 8.72
CA ALA A 7 10.45 -14.65 7.98
C ALA A 7 11.23 -13.40 7.57
N ILE A 8 12.08 -12.89 8.48
CA ILE A 8 12.90 -11.71 8.19
C ILE A 8 13.93 -12.03 7.09
N ARG A 9 14.58 -13.18 7.15
CA ARG A 9 15.52 -13.60 6.10
C ARG A 9 14.83 -13.69 4.75
N LYS A 10 13.64 -14.27 4.72
CA LYS A 10 12.85 -14.34 3.48
C LYS A 10 12.53 -12.95 2.95
N TYR A 11 12.09 -12.05 3.82
CA TYR A 11 11.81 -10.67 3.43
C TYR A 11 13.02 -10.02 2.76
N ILE A 12 14.19 -10.10 3.41
CA ILE A 12 15.42 -9.49 2.90
C ILE A 12 15.81 -10.08 1.54
N THR A 13 15.67 -11.41 1.40
CA THR A 13 16.00 -12.11 0.15
C THR A 13 15.04 -11.73 -0.99
N ASP A 14 13.76 -11.54 -0.68
CA ASP A 14 12.71 -11.36 -1.70
C ASP A 14 12.50 -9.91 -2.10
N VAL A 15 13.16 -8.94 -1.46
CA VAL A 15 13.05 -7.53 -1.89
C VAL A 15 13.53 -7.41 -3.32
N ASP A 16 12.69 -6.86 -4.19
CA ASP A 16 13.03 -6.71 -5.60
C ASP A 16 13.95 -5.52 -5.88
N LYS A 17 14.39 -5.38 -7.12
CA LYS A 17 15.31 -4.30 -7.52
C LYS A 17 14.72 -2.90 -7.33
N ASN A 18 13.40 -2.79 -7.21
CA ASN A 18 12.70 -1.52 -7.02
C ASN A 18 12.22 -1.34 -5.58
N TRP A 19 12.78 -2.13 -4.64
CA TRP A 19 12.48 -2.05 -3.20
C TRP A 19 11.01 -2.28 -2.88
N ASN A 20 10.32 -3.11 -3.69
CA ASN A 20 8.90 -3.40 -3.59
C ASN A 20 8.00 -2.17 -3.84
N TYR A 21 8.53 -1.13 -4.50
CA TYR A 21 7.74 0.03 -4.91
C TYR A 21 7.26 -0.10 -6.35
N ILE A 22 6.06 0.45 -6.59
CA ILE A 22 5.53 0.70 -7.93
C ILE A 22 5.21 2.19 -7.98
N THR A 23 5.68 2.87 -9.03
CA THR A 23 5.35 4.29 -9.20
C THR A 23 3.92 4.46 -9.72
N ALA A 24 3.35 5.64 -9.54
CA ALA A 24 2.01 5.93 -10.05
C ALA A 24 1.91 5.74 -11.58
N PRO A 25 2.86 6.21 -12.40
CA PRO A 25 2.83 5.92 -13.84
C PRO A 25 2.90 4.43 -14.16
N GLU A 26 3.73 3.67 -13.43
CA GLU A 26 3.80 2.22 -13.62
C GLU A 26 2.47 1.55 -13.31
N LEU A 27 1.82 1.94 -12.21
CA LEU A 27 0.52 1.39 -11.84
C LEU A 27 -0.54 1.71 -12.90
N MET A 28 -0.55 2.93 -13.41
CA MET A 28 -1.47 3.33 -14.47
C MET A 28 -1.25 2.49 -15.72
N LYS A 29 -0.01 2.20 -16.06
CA LYS A 29 0.34 1.39 -17.23
C LYS A 29 -0.02 -0.09 -17.05
N ILE A 30 0.29 -0.65 -15.90
CA ILE A 30 0.01 -2.07 -15.60
C ILE A 30 -1.49 -2.31 -15.50
N GLY A 31 -2.20 -1.38 -14.86
CA GLY A 31 -3.63 -1.49 -14.59
C GLY A 31 -3.92 -1.72 -13.12
N THR A 32 -4.77 -0.86 -12.55
CA THR A 32 -5.12 -0.92 -11.13
C THR A 32 -5.83 -2.22 -10.75
N ASP A 33 -6.52 -2.83 -11.71
CA ASP A 33 -7.24 -4.10 -11.52
C ASP A 33 -6.33 -5.32 -11.37
N LYS A 34 -5.03 -5.17 -11.64
CA LYS A 34 -4.06 -6.25 -11.48
C LYS A 34 -3.64 -6.47 -10.02
N PHE A 35 -4.05 -5.58 -9.14
CA PHE A 35 -3.67 -5.61 -7.73
C PHE A 35 -4.90 -5.58 -6.82
N PHE A 36 -4.71 -6.06 -5.60
CA PHE A 36 -5.64 -5.75 -4.52
C PHE A 36 -5.17 -4.41 -3.91
N LEU A 37 -5.86 -3.33 -4.24
CA LEU A 37 -5.50 -2.00 -3.77
C LEU A 37 -6.00 -1.81 -2.34
N LEU A 38 -5.09 -1.65 -1.40
CA LEU A 38 -5.42 -1.45 0.01
C LEU A 38 -5.00 -0.05 0.45
N ASP A 39 -5.97 0.82 0.62
CA ASP A 39 -5.75 2.17 1.13
C ASP A 39 -5.78 2.11 2.66
N ILE A 40 -4.65 2.40 3.28
CA ILE A 40 -4.45 2.24 4.72
C ILE A 40 -4.58 3.55 5.49
N ARG A 41 -5.08 4.60 4.83
CA ARG A 41 -5.33 5.89 5.47
C ARG A 41 -6.58 5.83 6.33
N ARG A 42 -6.81 6.91 7.08
CA ARG A 42 -8.06 7.06 7.84
C ARG A 42 -9.26 7.10 6.89
N LYS A 43 -10.37 6.55 7.34
CA LYS A 43 -11.59 6.48 6.52
C LYS A 43 -12.05 7.85 6.03
N ARG A 44 -11.96 8.88 6.86
CA ARG A 44 -12.37 10.23 6.45
C ARG A 44 -11.55 10.75 5.26
N ASP A 45 -10.25 10.44 5.22
CA ASP A 45 -9.37 10.85 4.14
C ASP A 45 -9.61 10.01 2.89
N TYR A 46 -9.83 8.72 3.08
CA TYR A 46 -10.24 7.83 1.99
C TYR A 46 -11.53 8.32 1.32
N ASN A 47 -12.52 8.72 2.11
CA ASN A 47 -13.80 9.18 1.59
C ASN A 47 -13.68 10.49 0.80
N LYS A 48 -12.69 11.32 1.11
CA LYS A 48 -12.42 12.58 0.38
C LYS A 48 -11.84 12.35 -1.01
N GLY A 49 -11.24 11.20 -1.23
CA GLY A 49 -10.66 10.85 -2.52
C GLY A 49 -9.76 9.63 -2.42
N HIS A 50 -10.00 8.66 -3.29
CA HIS A 50 -9.24 7.41 -3.33
C HIS A 50 -9.18 6.86 -4.75
N ILE A 51 -8.30 5.92 -5.01
CA ILE A 51 -8.20 5.25 -6.29
C ILE A 51 -9.38 4.29 -6.45
N LYS A 52 -10.05 4.34 -7.58
CA LYS A 52 -11.18 3.47 -7.88
C LYS A 52 -10.80 2.00 -7.69
N GLY A 53 -11.65 1.26 -7.00
CA GLY A 53 -11.42 -0.17 -6.73
C GLY A 53 -10.59 -0.43 -5.48
N SER A 54 -10.02 0.59 -4.85
CA SER A 54 -9.31 0.39 -3.60
C SER A 54 -10.27 0.12 -2.44
N LYS A 55 -9.80 -0.71 -1.51
CA LYS A 55 -10.49 -0.99 -0.26
C LYS A 55 -9.81 -0.20 0.84
N ASN A 56 -10.57 0.28 1.82
CA ASN A 56 -10.02 1.02 2.93
C ASN A 56 -9.94 0.15 4.17
N MET A 57 -8.76 0.11 4.78
CA MET A 57 -8.55 -0.49 6.09
C MET A 57 -7.45 0.32 6.77
N TYR A 58 -7.82 1.10 7.79
CA TYR A 58 -6.82 1.89 8.51
C TYR A 58 -5.73 0.96 9.04
N TRP A 59 -4.46 1.35 8.85
CA TRP A 59 -3.34 0.43 9.11
C TRP A 59 -3.28 -0.08 10.55
N LYS A 60 -3.72 0.72 11.52
CA LYS A 60 -3.75 0.28 12.93
C LYS A 60 -4.77 -0.80 13.21
N ASP A 61 -5.71 -1.02 12.29
CA ASP A 61 -6.77 -1.99 12.46
C ASP A 61 -6.47 -3.33 11.77
N ILE A 62 -5.34 -3.44 11.07
CA ILE A 62 -5.02 -4.63 10.27
C ILE A 62 -5.05 -5.91 11.11
N MET A 63 -4.55 -5.85 12.34
CA MET A 63 -4.49 -7.01 13.22
C MET A 63 -5.74 -7.19 14.10
N LYS A 64 -6.74 -6.32 13.98
CA LYS A 64 -7.94 -6.39 14.79
C LYS A 64 -8.93 -7.41 14.23
N GLY A 65 -9.51 -8.22 15.13
CA GLY A 65 -10.54 -9.19 14.77
C GLY A 65 -10.11 -10.07 13.60
N GLU A 66 -10.96 -10.16 12.60
CA GLU A 66 -10.73 -11.00 11.42
C GLU A 66 -10.17 -10.23 10.23
N ASN A 67 -9.65 -9.03 10.43
CA ASN A 67 -9.23 -8.18 9.32
C ASN A 67 -8.16 -8.83 8.42
N LEU A 68 -7.24 -9.61 8.98
CA LEU A 68 -6.25 -10.30 8.15
C LEU A 68 -6.90 -11.29 7.17
N THR A 69 -8.02 -11.88 7.52
CA THR A 69 -8.70 -12.83 6.63
C THR A 69 -9.35 -12.16 5.43
N LYS A 70 -9.51 -10.84 5.47
CA LYS A 70 -10.04 -10.05 4.36
C LYS A 70 -9.00 -9.76 3.29
N LEU A 71 -7.73 -10.05 3.58
CA LEU A 71 -6.62 -9.79 2.65
C LEU A 71 -6.33 -11.03 1.82
N PRO A 72 -6.14 -10.89 0.50
CA PRO A 72 -5.89 -12.04 -0.37
C PRO A 72 -4.47 -12.56 -0.22
N ARG A 73 -4.32 -13.89 -0.32
CA ARG A 73 -3.01 -14.53 -0.38
C ARG A 73 -2.61 -14.93 -1.79
N ASN A 74 -3.55 -14.85 -2.73
CA ASN A 74 -3.34 -15.24 -4.13
C ASN A 74 -3.25 -14.06 -5.08
N LYS A 75 -3.10 -12.86 -4.57
CA LYS A 75 -3.02 -11.63 -5.36
C LYS A 75 -2.06 -10.67 -4.67
N THR A 76 -1.34 -9.89 -5.46
CA THR A 76 -0.46 -8.87 -4.89
C THR A 76 -1.28 -7.74 -4.29
N ILE A 77 -1.01 -7.45 -3.02
CA ILE A 77 -1.60 -6.30 -2.32
C ILE A 77 -0.73 -5.09 -2.63
N LEU A 78 -1.34 -4.02 -3.11
CA LEU A 78 -0.66 -2.74 -3.28
C LEU A 78 -1.13 -1.78 -2.22
N LEU A 79 -0.23 -1.40 -1.33
CA LEU A 79 -0.54 -0.49 -0.22
C LEU A 79 -0.49 0.96 -0.68
N ILE A 80 -1.51 1.71 -0.29
CA ILE A 80 -1.64 3.13 -0.60
C ILE A 80 -1.81 3.90 0.70
N CYS A 81 -0.94 4.88 0.94
CA CYS A 81 -1.11 5.81 2.05
C CYS A 81 -0.98 7.25 1.54
N TYR A 82 -0.68 8.20 2.41
CA TYR A 82 -0.59 9.62 2.01
C TYR A 82 0.57 9.86 1.04
N VAL A 83 1.80 9.52 1.47
CA VAL A 83 3.02 9.79 0.70
C VAL A 83 4.01 8.61 0.67
N GLY A 84 3.57 7.43 1.11
CA GLY A 84 4.36 6.20 1.03
C GLY A 84 5.10 5.80 2.31
N HIS A 85 5.23 6.68 3.30
CA HIS A 85 6.01 6.38 4.51
C HIS A 85 5.36 5.30 5.36
N THR A 86 4.08 5.45 5.71
CA THR A 86 3.37 4.46 6.51
C THR A 86 3.22 3.15 5.76
N ALA A 87 2.93 3.21 4.46
CA ALA A 87 2.78 2.02 3.64
C ALA A 87 4.08 1.20 3.59
N SER A 88 5.23 1.87 3.58
CA SER A 88 6.53 1.16 3.60
C SER A 88 6.73 0.37 4.90
N GLN A 89 6.26 0.90 6.03
CA GLN A 89 6.32 0.18 7.31
C GLN A 89 5.36 -1.01 7.34
N VAL A 90 4.14 -0.80 6.86
CA VAL A 90 3.11 -1.85 6.82
C VAL A 90 3.49 -2.96 5.84
N LEU A 91 4.18 -2.61 4.75
CA LEU A 91 4.73 -3.59 3.81
C LEU A 91 5.54 -4.67 4.54
N VAL A 92 6.46 -4.25 5.40
CA VAL A 92 7.31 -5.19 6.14
C VAL A 92 6.47 -6.13 7.00
N ILE A 93 5.50 -5.55 7.74
CA ILE A 93 4.61 -6.31 8.62
C ILE A 93 3.86 -7.40 7.82
N LEU A 94 3.24 -7.02 6.73
CA LEU A 94 2.46 -7.96 5.92
C LEU A 94 3.33 -8.98 5.19
N ARG A 95 4.52 -8.58 4.75
CA ARG A 95 5.48 -9.51 4.16
C ARG A 95 5.92 -10.58 5.17
N LEU A 96 6.18 -10.18 6.41
CA LEU A 96 6.54 -11.14 7.46
C LEU A 96 5.39 -12.13 7.75
N LEU A 97 4.16 -11.73 7.52
CA LEU A 97 2.99 -12.60 7.64
C LEU A 97 2.74 -13.45 6.39
N GLY A 98 3.60 -13.36 5.38
CA GLY A 98 3.53 -14.20 4.18
C GLY A 98 2.69 -13.65 3.03
N PHE A 99 2.23 -12.41 3.11
CA PHE A 99 1.51 -11.79 2.00
C PHE A 99 2.46 -11.27 0.93
N ASN A 100 2.02 -11.30 -0.32
CA ASN A 100 2.74 -10.66 -1.41
C ASN A 100 2.28 -9.21 -1.48
N VAL A 101 3.19 -8.28 -1.17
CA VAL A 101 2.84 -6.87 -0.96
C VAL A 101 3.83 -5.96 -1.68
N LYS A 102 3.31 -4.91 -2.27
CA LYS A 102 4.09 -3.80 -2.83
C LYS A 102 3.49 -2.49 -2.35
N VAL A 103 4.21 -1.40 -2.55
CA VAL A 103 3.80 -0.06 -2.10
C VAL A 103 3.70 0.86 -3.31
N LEU A 104 2.63 1.64 -3.37
CA LEU A 104 2.54 2.74 -4.32
C LEU A 104 3.50 3.84 -3.86
N LYS A 105 4.58 4.03 -4.61
CA LYS A 105 5.63 5.01 -4.30
C LYS A 105 5.02 6.40 -4.21
N PHE A 106 5.32 7.13 -3.14
CA PHE A 106 4.74 8.45 -2.82
C PHE A 106 3.22 8.43 -2.62
N GLY A 107 2.61 7.25 -2.53
CA GLY A 107 1.23 7.08 -2.13
C GLY A 107 0.21 7.78 -3.02
N LEU A 108 -0.87 8.24 -2.40
CA LEU A 108 -1.89 9.01 -3.11
C LEU A 108 -1.35 10.37 -3.57
N GLY A 109 -0.33 10.88 -2.89
CA GLY A 109 0.29 12.16 -3.24
C GLY A 109 -0.30 13.35 -2.51
N ILE A 110 -1.14 13.11 -1.52
CA ILE A 110 -1.73 14.16 -0.69
C ILE A 110 -1.10 14.06 0.69
N SER A 111 -0.15 14.96 0.97
CA SER A 111 0.49 14.99 2.28
C SER A 111 -0.40 15.71 3.29
N PRO A 112 -0.50 15.20 4.53
CA PRO A 112 -1.16 15.93 5.60
C PRO A 112 -0.31 17.15 6.06
N VAL A 113 0.94 17.24 5.61
CA VAL A 113 1.84 18.36 5.89
C VAL A 113 1.95 19.25 4.65
N VAL A 114 1.60 20.51 4.80
CA VAL A 114 1.61 21.50 3.70
C VAL A 114 3.05 21.74 3.21
N GLY A 115 3.22 21.84 1.90
CA GLY A 115 4.48 22.21 1.28
C GLY A 115 5.48 21.10 1.07
N VAL A 116 5.11 19.84 1.36
CA VAL A 116 5.99 18.70 1.09
C VAL A 116 5.82 18.27 -0.39
N PRO A 117 6.90 18.35 -1.20
CA PRO A 117 6.84 17.90 -2.59
C PRO A 117 6.80 16.37 -2.66
N VAL A 118 5.87 15.84 -3.43
CA VAL A 118 5.73 14.40 -3.65
C VAL A 118 5.36 14.12 -5.10
N ALA A 119 5.60 12.90 -5.55
CA ALA A 119 5.27 12.45 -6.90
C ALA A 119 4.34 11.23 -6.84
N GLY A 120 3.25 11.38 -6.11
CA GLY A 120 2.25 10.33 -5.94
C GLY A 120 1.17 10.36 -7.01
N TRP A 121 0.14 9.57 -6.82
CA TRP A 121 -0.94 9.37 -7.78
C TRP A 121 -1.58 10.67 -8.26
N THR A 122 -2.02 11.53 -7.31
CA THR A 122 -2.72 12.77 -7.66
C THR A 122 -1.80 13.81 -8.30
N ASN A 123 -0.49 13.74 -8.01
CA ASN A 123 0.48 14.70 -8.55
C ASN A 123 0.70 14.52 -10.06
N TYR A 124 0.33 13.36 -10.60
CA TYR A 124 0.33 13.11 -12.04
C TYR A 124 -1.02 13.43 -12.68
N GLY A 125 -1.99 13.91 -11.91
CA GLY A 125 -3.32 14.18 -12.42
C GLY A 125 -4.17 12.94 -12.63
N PHE A 126 -3.80 11.81 -12.07
CA PHE A 126 -4.53 10.55 -12.21
C PHE A 126 -5.83 10.59 -11.41
N PRO A 127 -6.87 9.88 -11.87
CA PRO A 127 -8.21 10.06 -11.32
C PRO A 127 -8.42 9.45 -9.94
N ILE A 128 -9.23 10.13 -9.14
CA ILE A 128 -9.71 9.62 -7.84
C ILE A 128 -11.24 9.73 -7.81
N GLU A 129 -11.85 8.94 -6.94
CA GLU A 129 -13.28 9.07 -6.67
C GLU A 129 -13.51 9.39 -5.21
N LYS A 130 -14.69 9.94 -4.91
CA LYS A 130 -15.09 10.33 -3.55
C LYS A 130 -16.28 9.49 -3.11
N ASN A 131 -16.32 9.22 -1.82
CA ASN A 131 -17.51 8.63 -1.22
C ASN A 131 -18.43 9.69 -0.65
#